data_a711b22470561609caef90db908f4d60
#
_entry.id   a711b22470561609caef90db908f4d60
#
_cell.length_a   1.000
_cell.length_b   1.000
_cell.length_c   1.000
_cell.angle_alpha   90.00
_cell.angle_beta   90.00
_cell.angle_gamma   90.00
#
_symmetry.space_group_name_H-M   'P 1'
#
loop_
_entity.id
_entity.type
_entity.pdbx_description
1 polymer ?
#
loop_
_entity_poly.entity_id
_entity_poly.type
_entity_poly.pdbx_seq_one_letter_code
_entity_poly.pdbx_strand_id
1 'polypeptide(L)'
;MARKTYLTLFLLLSISFMLKAQTMDGGLTNSSLSQSQPFLYTMNGLNPAAQHWSLNYSGGYGQYTVTPLGFDGVDQNIGVKGYLGNRFTILTNIGIGFGRGNTQTYQQAEVFKDFIGGKNPTGFRFGTSLGVIREFSNDIVILSRFNAAYENLAWKFAANARLEKAFATGRDGYDMISSFGILRRINGQLFGGVEAVGQDLEGLWETDEAEGGAKVLIGPSLNFVPISSRLSFSLNAGPILYVTHSTISPYDSAVRELPLNNGFTVKFNVGFNFL
;
A
#
# COMPACT_ATOMS: atom_id res chain seq x y z
N MET A 1 1.88 -34.25 7.97
CA MET A 1 0.90 -33.95 9.05
C MET A 1 1.15 -32.60 9.76
N ALA A 2 2.37 -32.16 9.97
CA ALA A 2 2.69 -30.92 10.70
C ALA A 2 2.11 -29.60 10.12
N ARG A 3 2.01 -29.44 8.79
CA ARG A 3 1.51 -28.19 8.16
C ARG A 3 0.05 -27.83 8.51
N LYS A 4 -0.81 -28.81 8.75
CA LYS A 4 -2.21 -28.56 9.11
C LYS A 4 -2.38 -28.06 10.55
N THR A 5 -1.47 -28.46 11.45
CA THR A 5 -1.51 -28.11 12.86
C THR A 5 -1.17 -26.64 13.11
N TYR A 6 -0.22 -26.06 12.35
CA TYR A 6 0.15 -24.65 12.49
C TYR A 6 -0.95 -23.69 12.00
N LEU A 7 -1.67 -24.06 10.93
CA LEU A 7 -2.77 -23.27 10.43
C LEU A 7 -3.94 -23.20 11.43
N THR A 8 -4.23 -24.35 12.08
CA THR A 8 -5.29 -24.44 13.11
C THR A 8 -4.89 -23.68 14.37
N LEU A 9 -3.62 -23.71 14.77
CA LEU A 9 -3.11 -22.96 15.93
C LEU A 9 -3.17 -21.45 15.69
N PHE A 10 -2.82 -21.01 14.48
CA PHE A 10 -2.90 -19.59 14.08
C PHE A 10 -4.35 -19.09 14.04
N LEU A 11 -5.28 -19.92 13.54
CA LEU A 11 -6.72 -19.61 13.54
C LEU A 11 -7.30 -19.53 14.96
N LEU A 12 -6.91 -20.43 15.85
CA LEU A 12 -7.35 -20.45 17.26
C LEU A 12 -6.79 -19.26 18.05
N LEU A 13 -5.53 -18.84 17.78
CA LEU A 13 -4.97 -17.64 18.39
C LEU A 13 -5.71 -16.37 17.94
N SER A 14 -6.07 -16.26 16.66
CA SER A 14 -6.81 -15.11 16.15
C SER A 14 -8.23 -15.01 16.72
N ILE A 15 -8.89 -16.15 16.95
CA ILE A 15 -10.23 -16.20 17.56
C ILE A 15 -10.19 -15.80 19.05
N SER A 16 -9.16 -16.19 19.80
CA SER A 16 -9.03 -15.81 21.21
C SER A 16 -8.76 -14.31 21.43
N PHE A 17 -8.14 -13.62 20.46
CA PHE A 17 -8.03 -12.16 20.49
C PHE A 17 -9.37 -11.45 20.19
N MET A 18 -10.24 -12.04 19.39
CA MET A 18 -11.56 -11.47 19.08
C MET A 18 -12.53 -11.53 20.26
N LEU A 19 -12.45 -12.54 21.10
CA LEU A 19 -13.38 -12.73 22.24
C LEU A 19 -13.17 -11.74 23.39
N LYS A 20 -11.98 -11.15 23.56
CA LYS A 20 -11.72 -10.10 24.55
C LYS A 20 -12.14 -8.69 24.09
N ALA A 21 -12.40 -8.49 22.81
CA ALA A 21 -12.79 -7.19 22.26
C ALA A 21 -14.26 -6.80 22.49
N GLN A 22 -15.09 -7.71 23.00
CA GLN A 22 -16.54 -7.50 23.08
C GLN A 22 -17.04 -6.88 24.40
N THR A 23 -16.18 -6.56 25.37
CA THR A 23 -16.62 -6.14 26.71
C THR A 23 -16.24 -4.72 27.13
N MET A 24 -15.74 -3.87 26.23
CA MET A 24 -15.48 -2.46 26.56
C MET A 24 -16.36 -1.52 25.75
N ASP A 25 -17.41 -1.06 26.37
CA ASP A 25 -18.25 0.08 25.95
C ASP A 25 -17.52 1.42 26.20
N GLY A 26 -16.27 1.48 25.75
CA GLY A 26 -15.44 2.68 25.75
C GLY A 26 -15.78 3.55 24.56
N GLY A 27 -16.31 4.73 24.79
CA GLY A 27 -16.66 5.68 23.74
C GLY A 27 -15.54 5.85 22.70
N LEU A 28 -15.85 5.53 21.44
CA LEU A 28 -14.92 5.67 20.31
C LEU A 28 -14.53 7.14 20.16
N THR A 29 -13.28 7.46 20.44
CA THR A 29 -12.74 8.79 20.14
C THR A 29 -12.31 8.85 18.67
N ASN A 30 -12.38 10.02 18.04
CA ASN A 30 -11.95 10.20 16.65
C ASN A 30 -10.48 9.79 16.44
N SER A 31 -9.63 9.98 17.44
CA SER A 31 -8.21 9.61 17.41
C SER A 31 -7.97 8.11 17.39
N SER A 32 -8.85 7.31 18.03
CA SER A 32 -8.71 5.85 18.06
C SER A 32 -9.00 5.16 16.72
N LEU A 33 -9.61 5.87 15.78
CA LEU A 33 -10.00 5.34 14.47
C LEU A 33 -9.05 5.74 13.36
N SER A 34 -8.21 6.75 13.58
CA SER A 34 -7.21 7.17 12.60
C SER A 34 -6.01 6.25 12.64
N GLN A 35 -5.56 5.85 11.47
CA GLN A 35 -4.43 4.95 11.27
C GLN A 35 -3.35 5.60 10.43
N SER A 36 -2.11 5.14 10.62
CA SER A 36 -0.98 5.55 9.77
C SER A 36 -1.15 5.10 8.33
N GLN A 37 -1.70 3.90 8.14
CA GLN A 37 -1.80 3.24 6.84
C GLN A 37 -3.08 2.38 6.75
N PRO A 38 -4.25 3.01 6.49
CA PRO A 38 -5.51 2.27 6.37
C PRO A 38 -5.60 1.45 5.08
N PHE A 39 -4.91 1.89 4.04
CA PHE A 39 -4.83 1.26 2.73
C PHE A 39 -3.45 0.66 2.50
N LEU A 40 -3.35 -0.37 1.64
CA LEU A 40 -2.10 -1.06 1.36
C LEU A 40 -1.31 -0.45 0.21
N TYR A 41 -2.00 0.18 -0.73
CA TYR A 41 -1.39 0.76 -1.93
C TYR A 41 -1.51 2.29 -1.98
N THR A 42 -2.52 2.84 -1.29
CA THR A 42 -2.76 4.28 -1.29
C THR A 42 -2.11 4.93 -0.07
N MET A 43 -1.10 5.76 -0.30
CA MET A 43 -0.27 6.37 0.73
C MET A 43 -0.72 7.79 1.04
N ASN A 44 -0.65 8.17 2.33
CA ASN A 44 -0.94 9.54 2.79
C ASN A 44 0.07 9.96 3.85
N GLY A 45 0.21 11.28 4.07
CA GLY A 45 0.87 11.82 5.24
C GLY A 45 0.19 11.37 6.54
N LEU A 46 0.87 11.49 7.67
CA LEU A 46 0.28 11.27 9.00
C LEU A 46 -0.65 12.41 9.37
N ASN A 47 -1.71 12.07 10.09
CA ASN A 47 -2.54 13.07 10.77
C ASN A 47 -1.92 13.37 12.14
N PRO A 48 -1.30 14.55 12.36
CA PRO A 48 -0.62 14.86 13.60
C PRO A 48 -1.54 14.98 14.81
N ALA A 49 -2.84 15.18 14.60
CA ALA A 49 -3.83 15.18 15.69
C ALA A 49 -4.15 13.77 16.21
N ALA A 50 -3.84 12.74 15.43
CA ALA A 50 -4.13 11.36 15.78
C ALA A 50 -2.88 10.55 16.11
N GLN A 51 -1.76 10.82 15.43
CA GLN A 51 -0.53 10.05 15.62
C GLN A 51 0.70 10.79 15.10
N HIS A 52 1.83 10.58 15.77
CA HIS A 52 3.09 11.21 15.41
C HIS A 52 4.06 10.24 14.73
N TRP A 53 4.07 8.97 15.14
CA TRP A 53 4.96 7.95 14.61
C TRP A 53 4.26 6.60 14.50
N SER A 54 4.63 5.82 13.50
CA SER A 54 4.17 4.44 13.35
C SER A 54 5.26 3.56 12.76
N LEU A 55 5.29 2.31 13.24
CA LEU A 55 6.02 1.20 12.64
C LEU A 55 4.99 0.34 11.89
N ASN A 56 5.30 -0.03 10.66
CA ASN A 56 4.44 -0.86 9.84
C ASN A 56 5.23 -2.09 9.39
N TYR A 57 4.64 -3.26 9.56
CA TYR A 57 5.10 -4.50 8.98
C TYR A 57 4.07 -4.96 7.96
N SER A 58 4.49 -5.18 6.73
CA SER A 58 3.63 -5.73 5.69
C SER A 58 4.25 -6.96 5.07
N GLY A 59 3.39 -7.88 4.67
CA GLY A 59 3.77 -9.04 3.90
C GLY A 59 2.77 -9.29 2.79
N GLY A 60 3.22 -9.95 1.74
CA GLY A 60 2.39 -10.24 0.58
C GLY A 60 2.80 -11.53 -0.11
N TYR A 61 1.90 -12.01 -0.92
CA TYR A 61 2.13 -13.01 -1.93
C TYR A 61 1.53 -12.51 -3.24
N GLY A 62 2.32 -12.60 -4.29
CA GLY A 62 1.88 -12.24 -5.64
C GLY A 62 2.27 -13.30 -6.65
N GLN A 63 1.51 -13.34 -7.72
CA GLN A 63 1.75 -14.17 -8.89
C GLN A 63 1.60 -13.30 -10.12
N TYR A 64 2.59 -13.30 -11.00
CA TYR A 64 2.66 -12.42 -12.17
C TYR A 64 2.50 -10.94 -11.79
N THR A 65 3.18 -10.54 -10.71
CA THR A 65 3.14 -9.18 -10.19
C THR A 65 4.51 -8.53 -10.22
N VAL A 66 4.52 -7.21 -10.24
CA VAL A 66 5.71 -6.36 -10.14
C VAL A 66 5.37 -5.13 -9.32
N THR A 67 6.39 -4.50 -8.73
CA THR A 67 6.24 -3.24 -8.00
C THR A 67 5.53 -2.19 -8.89
N PRO A 68 4.53 -1.45 -8.38
CA PRO A 68 4.10 -1.36 -6.98
C PRO A 68 3.00 -2.35 -6.58
N LEU A 69 2.46 -3.16 -7.50
CA LEU A 69 1.32 -4.05 -7.26
C LEU A 69 1.69 -5.22 -6.35
N GLY A 70 2.94 -5.65 -6.35
CA GLY A 70 3.43 -6.73 -5.54
C GLY A 70 4.83 -7.18 -5.93
N PHE A 71 5.20 -8.36 -5.47
CA PHE A 71 6.39 -9.11 -5.86
C PHE A 71 5.93 -10.46 -6.39
N ASP A 72 6.57 -10.98 -7.44
CA ASP A 72 6.26 -12.30 -7.98
C ASP A 72 6.84 -13.40 -7.08
N GLY A 73 6.10 -13.74 -6.03
CA GLY A 73 6.51 -14.59 -4.93
C GLY A 73 6.00 -14.05 -3.58
N VAL A 74 6.82 -14.16 -2.54
CA VAL A 74 6.52 -13.65 -1.20
C VAL A 74 7.37 -12.41 -0.93
N ASP A 75 6.77 -11.33 -0.45
CA ASP A 75 7.47 -10.16 0.03
C ASP A 75 7.17 -9.84 1.50
N GLN A 76 8.13 -9.23 2.17
CA GLN A 76 8.02 -8.71 3.52
C GLN A 76 8.67 -7.34 3.57
N ASN A 77 8.00 -6.37 4.21
CA ASN A 77 8.49 -5.01 4.34
C ASN A 77 8.32 -4.51 5.77
N ILE A 78 9.29 -3.73 6.22
CA ILE A 78 9.23 -2.97 7.47
C ILE A 78 9.36 -1.50 7.11
N GLY A 79 8.45 -0.68 7.62
CA GLY A 79 8.43 0.75 7.36
C GLY A 79 8.20 1.57 8.61
N VAL A 80 8.78 2.76 8.61
CA VAL A 80 8.57 3.77 9.64
C VAL A 80 7.95 4.99 8.98
N LYS A 81 6.93 5.55 9.63
CA LYS A 81 6.27 6.77 9.22
C LYS A 81 6.30 7.74 10.39
N GLY A 82 6.84 8.95 10.19
CA GLY A 82 7.04 9.92 11.26
C GLY A 82 6.59 11.32 10.88
N TYR A 83 5.92 12.02 11.80
CA TYR A 83 5.56 13.42 11.67
C TYR A 83 6.73 14.32 12.09
N LEU A 84 7.22 15.15 11.17
CA LEU A 84 8.38 16.02 11.39
C LEU A 84 8.00 17.45 11.81
N GLY A 85 6.73 17.75 11.98
CA GLY A 85 6.24 19.11 12.20
C GLY A 85 5.82 19.81 10.89
N ASN A 86 5.15 20.96 11.01
CA ASN A 86 4.74 21.80 9.88
C ASN A 86 4.02 21.05 8.74
N ARG A 87 3.27 19.99 9.06
CA ARG A 87 2.57 19.08 8.12
C ARG A 87 3.50 18.28 7.21
N PHE A 88 4.76 18.09 7.62
CA PHE A 88 5.67 17.17 6.97
C PHE A 88 5.59 15.79 7.61
N THR A 89 5.58 14.75 6.78
CA THR A 89 5.68 13.35 7.18
C THR A 89 6.79 12.69 6.39
N ILE A 90 7.66 11.96 7.07
CA ILE A 90 8.65 11.08 6.45
C ILE A 90 8.11 9.66 6.44
N LEU A 91 8.36 8.94 5.35
CA LEU A 91 8.14 7.51 5.19
C LEU A 91 9.44 6.86 4.76
N THR A 92 9.81 5.78 5.44
CA THR A 92 10.90 4.91 5.02
C THR A 92 10.43 3.46 5.04
N ASN A 93 10.78 2.68 4.02
CA ASN A 93 10.49 1.25 3.94
C ASN A 93 11.73 0.48 3.51
N ILE A 94 11.89 -0.71 4.06
CA ILE A 94 12.86 -1.71 3.63
C ILE A 94 12.10 -3.02 3.44
N GLY A 95 12.31 -3.68 2.31
CA GLY A 95 11.65 -4.92 1.97
C GLY A 95 12.59 -5.97 1.44
N ILE A 96 12.14 -7.21 1.52
CA ILE A 96 12.79 -8.37 0.96
C ILE A 96 11.74 -9.21 0.24
N GLY A 97 12.06 -9.64 -0.98
CA GLY A 97 11.23 -10.49 -1.81
C GLY A 97 11.90 -11.84 -2.09
N PHE A 98 11.12 -12.90 -2.04
CA PHE A 98 11.55 -14.29 -2.29
C PHE A 98 10.72 -14.87 -3.42
N GLY A 99 11.31 -15.07 -4.59
CA GLY A 99 10.62 -15.65 -5.75
C GLY A 99 11.61 -16.28 -6.74
N ARG A 100 11.14 -17.28 -7.48
CA ARG A 100 11.88 -17.96 -8.56
C ARG A 100 13.34 -18.30 -8.24
N GLY A 101 13.63 -18.63 -6.98
CA GLY A 101 14.98 -18.99 -6.51
C GLY A 101 15.90 -17.82 -6.21
N ASN A 102 15.44 -16.59 -6.37
CA ASN A 102 16.19 -15.36 -6.08
C ASN A 102 15.60 -14.62 -4.88
N THR A 103 16.50 -13.91 -4.18
CA THR A 103 16.14 -12.98 -3.11
C THR A 103 16.48 -11.57 -3.58
N GLN A 104 15.52 -10.67 -3.49
CA GLN A 104 15.66 -9.28 -3.92
C GLN A 104 15.31 -8.35 -2.77
N THR A 105 15.84 -7.12 -2.80
CA THR A 105 15.61 -6.13 -1.75
C THR A 105 14.97 -4.88 -2.32
N TYR A 106 14.16 -4.23 -1.50
CA TYR A 106 13.44 -3.00 -1.80
C TYR A 106 13.73 -1.95 -0.73
N GLN A 107 13.90 -0.71 -1.13
CA GLN A 107 14.13 0.42 -0.22
C GLN A 107 13.36 1.62 -0.73
N GLN A 108 12.75 2.37 0.18
CA GLN A 108 12.01 3.60 -0.13
C GLN A 108 12.27 4.65 0.94
N ALA A 109 12.44 5.89 0.51
CA ALA A 109 12.38 7.07 1.36
C ALA A 109 11.52 8.13 0.66
N GLU A 110 10.52 8.67 1.36
CA GLU A 110 9.56 9.62 0.80
C GLU A 110 9.18 10.67 1.85
N VAL A 111 9.10 11.92 1.47
CA VAL A 111 8.67 13.03 2.32
C VAL A 111 7.38 13.60 1.77
N PHE A 112 6.33 13.59 2.58
CA PHE A 112 5.02 14.16 2.31
C PHE A 112 4.91 15.55 2.89
N LYS A 113 4.18 16.43 2.20
CA LYS A 113 3.76 17.74 2.66
C LYS A 113 2.27 17.91 2.43
N ASP A 114 1.49 17.99 3.50
CA ASP A 114 0.08 18.32 3.40
C ASP A 114 -0.10 19.85 3.32
N PHE A 115 -0.84 20.31 2.34
CA PHE A 115 -1.20 21.72 2.15
C PHE A 115 -2.53 22.04 2.83
N ILE A 116 -3.49 21.10 2.75
CA ILE A 116 -4.84 21.22 3.28
C ILE A 116 -5.06 20.14 4.33
N GLY A 117 -5.75 20.48 5.43
CA GLY A 117 -6.15 19.57 6.48
C GLY A 117 -5.08 19.31 7.54
N GLY A 118 -5.25 18.24 8.33
CA GLY A 118 -4.28 17.78 9.35
C GLY A 118 -4.40 18.44 10.72
N LYS A 119 -5.30 19.39 10.93
CA LYS A 119 -5.58 19.97 12.27
C LYS A 119 -6.52 19.11 13.12
N ASN A 120 -7.41 18.39 12.47
CA ASN A 120 -8.38 17.50 13.09
C ASN A 120 -8.09 16.05 12.70
N PRO A 121 -8.40 15.05 13.53
CA PRO A 121 -8.25 13.64 13.19
C PRO A 121 -9.19 13.21 12.06
N THR A 122 -10.26 13.97 11.80
CA THR A 122 -11.22 13.75 10.71
C THR A 122 -11.21 14.93 9.74
N GLY A 123 -11.67 14.68 8.50
CA GLY A 123 -11.81 15.71 7.47
C GLY A 123 -10.96 15.43 6.22
N PHE A 124 -10.96 16.39 5.33
CA PHE A 124 -10.22 16.32 4.07
C PHE A 124 -8.75 16.74 4.25
N ARG A 125 -7.86 16.02 3.58
CA ARG A 125 -6.43 16.33 3.48
C ARG A 125 -6.01 16.26 2.00
N PHE A 126 -5.11 17.15 1.63
CA PHE A 126 -4.48 17.16 0.31
C PHE A 126 -3.04 17.60 0.44
N GLY A 127 -2.17 16.93 -0.30
CA GLY A 127 -0.75 17.20 -0.26
C GLY A 127 0.00 16.61 -1.43
N THR A 128 1.31 16.70 -1.36
CA THR A 128 2.24 16.10 -2.32
C THR A 128 3.39 15.42 -1.57
N SER A 129 4.13 14.58 -2.29
CA SER A 129 5.36 14.01 -1.78
C SER A 129 6.43 13.92 -2.87
N LEU A 130 7.68 13.82 -2.40
CA LEU A 130 8.85 13.50 -3.22
C LEU A 130 9.59 12.36 -2.55
N GLY A 131 10.14 11.44 -3.33
CA GLY A 131 10.84 10.30 -2.79
C GLY A 131 11.77 9.61 -3.78
N VAL A 132 12.50 8.65 -3.23
CA VAL A 132 13.40 7.76 -3.96
C VAL A 132 13.08 6.33 -3.57
N ILE A 133 13.06 5.46 -4.57
CA ILE A 133 12.88 4.02 -4.40
C ILE A 133 14.08 3.33 -5.04
N ARG A 134 14.58 2.28 -4.39
CA ARG A 134 15.33 1.21 -5.01
C ARG A 134 14.42 0.00 -5.08
N GLU A 135 13.99 -0.33 -6.29
CA GLU A 135 13.06 -1.41 -6.55
C GLU A 135 13.68 -2.79 -6.33
N PHE A 136 12.85 -3.83 -6.31
CA PHE A 136 13.31 -5.23 -6.29
C PHE A 136 14.17 -5.59 -7.52
N SER A 137 13.95 -4.94 -8.66
CA SER A 137 14.81 -5.03 -9.86
C SER A 137 16.20 -4.41 -9.69
N ASN A 138 16.44 -3.72 -8.56
CA ASN A 138 17.64 -2.96 -8.22
C ASN A 138 17.75 -1.59 -8.92
N ASP A 139 16.71 -1.17 -9.64
CA ASP A 139 16.65 0.12 -10.30
C ASP A 139 16.37 1.22 -9.28
N ILE A 140 16.96 2.40 -9.53
CA ILE A 140 16.70 3.58 -8.73
C ILE A 140 15.62 4.40 -9.43
N VAL A 141 14.59 4.77 -8.69
CA VAL A 141 13.43 5.52 -9.16
C VAL A 141 13.27 6.76 -8.31
N ILE A 142 13.10 7.92 -8.95
CA ILE A 142 12.63 9.14 -8.29
C ILE A 142 11.13 9.23 -8.52
N LEU A 143 10.39 9.55 -7.48
CA LEU A 143 8.93 9.69 -7.54
C LEU A 143 8.46 11.04 -7.03
N SER A 144 7.35 11.50 -7.61
CA SER A 144 6.49 12.53 -7.04
C SER A 144 5.06 12.00 -6.95
N ARG A 145 4.33 12.43 -5.93
CA ARG A 145 2.96 11.97 -5.71
C ARG A 145 2.07 13.11 -5.26
N PHE A 146 0.86 13.17 -5.81
CA PHE A 146 -0.26 13.90 -5.25
C PHE A 146 -1.09 12.94 -4.42
N ASN A 147 -1.49 13.35 -3.24
CA ASN A 147 -2.31 12.56 -2.33
C ASN A 147 -3.52 13.36 -1.85
N ALA A 148 -4.67 12.72 -1.86
CA ALA A 148 -5.91 13.23 -1.28
C ALA A 148 -6.48 12.18 -0.36
N ALA A 149 -7.01 12.59 0.79
CA ALA A 149 -7.65 11.70 1.74
C ALA A 149 -8.82 12.39 2.43
N TYR A 150 -9.83 11.61 2.77
CA TYR A 150 -10.93 12.04 3.61
C TYR A 150 -11.27 10.95 4.61
N GLU A 151 -11.31 11.31 5.87
CA GLU A 151 -11.67 10.39 6.95
C GLU A 151 -12.75 10.98 7.83
N ASN A 152 -13.73 10.17 8.19
CA ASN A 152 -14.69 10.43 9.24
C ASN A 152 -14.99 9.15 10.01
N LEU A 153 -15.95 9.20 10.95
CA LEU A 153 -16.29 8.04 11.78
C LEU A 153 -16.83 6.85 10.98
N ALA A 154 -17.41 7.07 9.80
CA ALA A 154 -18.06 6.03 8.99
C ALA A 154 -17.25 5.64 7.76
N TRP A 155 -16.44 6.56 7.20
CA TRP A 155 -15.80 6.40 5.93
C TRP A 155 -14.32 6.79 5.95
N LYS A 156 -13.53 6.08 5.15
CA LYS A 156 -12.16 6.44 4.77
C LYS A 156 -12.05 6.40 3.27
N PHE A 157 -11.55 7.49 2.68
CA PHE A 157 -11.24 7.61 1.27
C PHE A 157 -9.79 8.04 1.13
N ALA A 158 -9.11 7.50 0.14
CA ALA A 158 -7.79 7.97 -0.24
C ALA A 158 -7.59 7.81 -1.74
N ALA A 159 -6.83 8.72 -2.34
CA ALA A 159 -6.44 8.68 -3.74
C ALA A 159 -5.02 9.20 -3.89
N ASN A 160 -4.25 8.58 -4.78
CA ASN A 160 -2.93 9.05 -5.18
C ASN A 160 -2.81 9.08 -6.70
N ALA A 161 -2.08 10.07 -7.20
CA ALA A 161 -1.49 10.06 -8.52
C ALA A 161 0.03 10.19 -8.35
N ARG A 162 0.80 9.21 -8.80
CA ARG A 162 2.23 9.09 -8.65
C ARG A 162 2.88 9.08 -10.04
N LEU A 163 3.89 9.91 -10.22
CA LEU A 163 4.76 9.92 -11.38
C LEU A 163 6.14 9.44 -10.96
N GLU A 164 6.72 8.57 -11.74
CA GLU A 164 8.01 7.98 -11.50
C GLU A 164 8.96 8.20 -12.67
N LYS A 165 10.24 8.31 -12.35
CA LYS A 165 11.35 8.29 -13.32
C LYS A 165 12.36 7.26 -12.86
N ALA A 166 12.46 6.17 -13.59
CA ALA A 166 13.48 5.17 -13.38
C ALA A 166 14.80 5.55 -14.09
N PHE A 167 15.91 5.23 -13.42
CA PHE A 167 17.26 5.38 -13.97
C PHE A 167 17.82 4.01 -14.36
N ALA A 168 17.21 3.40 -15.37
CA ALA A 168 17.57 2.09 -15.87
C ALA A 168 17.56 2.08 -17.40
N THR A 169 18.43 1.25 -17.99
CA THR A 169 18.46 1.09 -19.45
C THR A 169 17.22 0.32 -19.91
N GLY A 170 16.53 0.85 -20.92
CA GLY A 170 15.35 0.20 -21.50
C GLY A 170 14.04 0.52 -20.80
N ARG A 171 14.02 1.34 -19.74
CA ARG A 171 12.81 1.92 -19.19
C ARG A 171 12.46 3.20 -19.92
N ASP A 172 11.19 3.48 -20.01
CA ASP A 172 10.70 4.67 -20.70
C ASP A 172 10.89 5.97 -19.91
N GLY A 173 10.25 7.04 -20.39
CA GLY A 173 10.43 8.38 -19.85
C GLY A 173 9.88 8.56 -18.45
N TYR A 174 8.64 8.15 -18.22
CA TYR A 174 7.91 8.34 -16.98
C TYR A 174 6.80 7.29 -16.83
N ASP A 175 6.69 6.68 -15.66
CA ASP A 175 5.65 5.75 -15.31
C ASP A 175 4.55 6.48 -14.51
N MET A 176 3.29 6.27 -14.86
CA MET A 176 2.15 6.82 -14.14
C MET A 176 1.43 5.74 -13.35
N ILE A 177 1.36 5.93 -12.04
CA ILE A 177 0.68 5.03 -11.12
C ILE A 177 -0.41 5.80 -10.39
N SER A 178 -1.64 5.30 -10.41
CA SER A 178 -2.74 5.87 -9.66
C SER A 178 -3.33 4.84 -8.71
N SER A 179 -3.73 5.27 -7.53
CA SER A 179 -4.40 4.40 -6.58
C SER A 179 -5.59 5.10 -5.94
N PHE A 180 -6.60 4.31 -5.61
CA PHE A 180 -7.82 4.77 -4.97
C PHE A 180 -8.28 3.72 -3.96
N GLY A 181 -8.69 4.16 -2.78
CA GLY A 181 -9.26 3.31 -1.74
C GLY A 181 -10.50 3.94 -1.12
N ILE A 182 -11.49 3.09 -0.86
CA ILE A 182 -12.71 3.44 -0.13
C ILE A 182 -13.01 2.36 0.89
N LEU A 183 -13.15 2.74 2.15
CA LEU A 183 -13.56 1.86 3.24
C LEU A 183 -14.74 2.46 3.98
N ARG A 184 -15.73 1.63 4.29
CA ARG A 184 -16.86 1.95 5.15
C ARG A 184 -16.79 1.15 6.43
N ARG A 185 -17.16 1.76 7.54
CA ARG A 185 -17.32 1.04 8.80
C ARG A 185 -18.43 0.01 8.67
N ILE A 186 -18.09 -1.26 8.91
CA ILE A 186 -19.04 -2.39 8.95
C ILE A 186 -19.58 -2.52 10.35
N ASN A 187 -18.69 -2.57 11.34
CA ASN A 187 -19.03 -2.72 12.74
C ASN A 187 -17.87 -2.22 13.62
N GLY A 188 -18.20 -1.49 14.71
CA GLY A 188 -17.23 -1.05 15.71
C GLY A 188 -15.91 -0.53 15.12
N GLN A 189 -14.91 -1.37 15.07
CA GLN A 189 -13.54 -1.09 14.61
C GLN A 189 -13.21 -1.68 13.25
N LEU A 190 -14.13 -2.44 12.65
CA LEU A 190 -13.93 -3.08 11.37
C LEU A 190 -14.44 -2.18 10.23
N PHE A 191 -13.57 -1.92 9.28
CA PHE A 191 -13.89 -1.25 8.03
C PHE A 191 -13.69 -2.24 6.88
N GLY A 192 -14.56 -2.17 5.89
CA GLY A 192 -14.45 -2.95 4.67
C GLY A 192 -14.77 -2.11 3.45
N GLY A 193 -14.20 -2.47 2.32
CA GLY A 193 -14.39 -1.76 1.08
C GLY A 193 -13.53 -2.29 -0.04
N VAL A 194 -13.05 -1.41 -0.89
CA VAL A 194 -12.29 -1.75 -2.09
C VAL A 194 -11.08 -0.82 -2.22
N GLU A 195 -9.98 -1.37 -2.73
CA GLU A 195 -8.81 -0.63 -3.17
C GLU A 195 -8.49 -1.01 -4.60
N ALA A 196 -8.18 -0.01 -5.43
CA ALA A 196 -7.79 -0.17 -6.83
C ALA A 196 -6.47 0.54 -7.09
N VAL A 197 -5.63 -0.04 -7.93
CA VAL A 197 -4.34 0.51 -8.34
C VAL A 197 -4.18 0.31 -9.84
N GLY A 198 -3.88 1.38 -10.55
CA GLY A 198 -3.43 1.33 -11.93
C GLY A 198 -1.92 1.58 -12.00
N GLN A 199 -1.23 0.77 -12.75
CA GLN A 199 0.20 0.86 -13.03
C GLN A 199 0.41 1.00 -14.53
N ASP A 200 1.44 1.75 -14.93
CA ASP A 200 1.81 2.01 -16.31
C ASP A 200 0.59 2.52 -17.10
N LEU A 201 -0.11 3.51 -16.50
CA LEU A 201 -1.39 4.00 -17.04
C LEU A 201 -1.21 4.79 -18.34
N GLU A 202 -0.01 5.27 -18.66
CA GLU A 202 0.37 5.84 -19.95
C GLU A 202 0.13 4.86 -21.08
N GLY A 203 0.28 3.57 -20.86
CA GLY A 203 -0.09 2.53 -21.82
C GLY A 203 -1.57 2.51 -22.25
N LEU A 204 -2.45 3.34 -21.65
CA LEU A 204 -3.81 3.57 -22.14
C LEU A 204 -3.84 4.43 -23.42
N TRP A 205 -2.83 5.27 -23.66
CA TRP A 205 -2.74 6.16 -24.80
C TRP A 205 -1.43 6.02 -25.60
N GLU A 206 -0.41 5.36 -25.04
CA GLU A 206 0.86 5.04 -25.69
C GLU A 206 0.83 3.57 -26.09
N THR A 207 0.82 3.29 -27.39
CA THR A 207 0.74 1.93 -27.94
C THR A 207 2.07 1.20 -27.93
N ASP A 208 3.17 1.93 -27.82
CA ASP A 208 4.56 1.48 -27.80
C ASP A 208 5.21 1.57 -26.41
N GLU A 209 4.37 1.50 -25.36
CA GLU A 209 4.77 1.45 -23.97
C GLU A 209 5.82 0.34 -23.73
N ALA A 210 6.99 0.74 -23.23
CA ALA A 210 8.13 -0.15 -23.09
C ALA A 210 7.94 -1.24 -22.04
N GLU A 211 7.08 -1.02 -21.06
CA GLU A 211 6.85 -1.92 -19.92
C GLU A 211 5.66 -2.88 -20.08
N GLY A 212 5.07 -2.93 -21.25
CA GLY A 212 4.08 -3.92 -21.62
C GLY A 212 2.62 -3.47 -21.53
N GLY A 213 2.35 -2.22 -21.12
CA GLY A 213 1.01 -1.61 -21.08
C GLY A 213 0.36 -1.57 -19.72
N ALA A 214 -0.82 -0.95 -19.65
CA ALA A 214 -1.52 -0.64 -18.42
C ALA A 214 -2.06 -1.88 -17.69
N LYS A 215 -1.82 -1.94 -16.39
CA LYS A 215 -2.30 -2.97 -15.48
C LYS A 215 -3.18 -2.37 -14.39
N VAL A 216 -4.20 -3.07 -14.00
CA VAL A 216 -5.10 -2.65 -12.92
C VAL A 216 -5.29 -3.79 -11.91
N LEU A 217 -4.99 -3.49 -10.66
CA LEU A 217 -5.43 -4.27 -9.51
C LEU A 217 -6.75 -3.68 -9.02
N ILE A 218 -7.71 -4.53 -8.71
CA ILE A 218 -8.90 -4.17 -7.95
C ILE A 218 -9.25 -5.30 -7.00
N GLY A 219 -9.46 -4.97 -5.72
CA GLY A 219 -9.74 -6.01 -4.74
C GLY A 219 -10.43 -5.50 -3.47
N PRO A 220 -11.13 -6.41 -2.75
CA PRO A 220 -11.65 -6.13 -1.43
C PRO A 220 -10.52 -5.74 -0.48
N SER A 221 -10.82 -4.76 0.37
CA SER A 221 -9.91 -4.27 1.39
C SER A 221 -10.60 -4.27 2.74
N LEU A 222 -9.91 -4.77 3.76
CA LEU A 222 -10.35 -4.81 5.14
C LEU A 222 -9.36 -4.04 6.01
N ASN A 223 -9.88 -3.37 7.02
CA ASN A 223 -9.09 -2.61 7.94
C ASN A 223 -9.70 -2.72 9.35
N PHE A 224 -8.89 -3.15 10.32
CA PHE A 224 -9.30 -3.39 11.69
C PHE A 224 -8.43 -2.61 12.67
N VAL A 225 -9.06 -1.83 13.54
CA VAL A 225 -8.41 -1.01 14.57
C VAL A 225 -8.96 -1.38 15.93
N PRO A 226 -8.30 -2.25 16.70
CA PRO A 226 -8.79 -2.62 18.03
C PRO A 226 -8.92 -1.40 18.96
N ILE A 227 -9.96 -1.36 19.79
CA ILE A 227 -10.17 -0.30 20.80
C ILE A 227 -8.98 -0.29 21.77
N SER A 228 -8.55 0.92 22.13
CA SER A 228 -7.48 1.16 23.10
C SER A 228 -6.16 0.46 22.75
N SER A 229 -6.01 -0.02 21.52
CA SER A 229 -4.78 -0.62 21.00
C SER A 229 -4.02 0.39 20.16
N ARG A 230 -2.70 0.27 20.18
CA ARG A 230 -1.80 0.97 19.25
C ARG A 230 -1.63 0.20 17.93
N LEU A 231 -2.24 -0.99 17.84
CA LEU A 231 -2.17 -1.84 16.66
C LEU A 231 -3.28 -1.50 15.66
N SER A 232 -2.97 -1.74 14.41
CA SER A 232 -3.91 -1.69 13.29
C SER A 232 -3.58 -2.79 12.30
N PHE A 233 -4.59 -3.30 11.62
CA PHE A 233 -4.46 -4.39 10.66
C PHE A 233 -5.16 -4.00 9.37
N SER A 234 -4.50 -4.24 8.24
CA SER A 234 -5.10 -4.07 6.92
C SER A 234 -4.85 -5.32 6.08
N LEU A 235 -5.80 -5.67 5.23
CA LEU A 235 -5.73 -6.78 4.29
C LEU A 235 -6.35 -6.36 2.97
N ASN A 236 -5.67 -6.66 1.87
CA ASN A 236 -6.20 -6.54 0.52
C ASN A 236 -5.85 -7.81 -0.28
N ALA A 237 -6.74 -8.19 -1.19
CA ALA A 237 -6.48 -9.27 -2.13
C ALA A 237 -7.24 -8.99 -3.43
N GLY A 238 -6.64 -9.28 -4.57
CA GLY A 238 -7.33 -9.08 -5.84
C GLY A 238 -6.55 -9.54 -7.06
N PRO A 239 -7.28 -9.72 -8.19
CA PRO A 239 -6.67 -9.95 -9.49
C PRO A 239 -5.94 -8.69 -9.98
N ILE A 240 -4.89 -8.92 -10.75
CA ILE A 240 -4.19 -7.92 -11.54
C ILE A 240 -4.48 -8.22 -12.99
N LEU A 241 -5.11 -7.28 -13.67
CA LEU A 241 -5.60 -7.44 -15.03
C LEU A 241 -4.82 -6.51 -15.97
N TYR A 242 -4.41 -7.00 -17.12
CA TYR A 242 -3.98 -6.16 -18.21
C TYR A 242 -5.18 -5.47 -18.85
N VAL A 243 -5.14 -4.16 -18.93
CA VAL A 243 -6.18 -3.34 -19.59
C VAL A 243 -5.77 -3.05 -21.03
N THR A 244 -4.49 -2.83 -21.25
CA THR A 244 -3.90 -2.67 -22.59
C THR A 244 -2.63 -3.51 -22.68
N HIS A 245 -2.22 -3.83 -23.92
CA HIS A 245 -0.96 -4.50 -24.21
C HIS A 245 -0.13 -3.61 -25.14
N SER A 246 1.15 -3.49 -24.86
CA SER A 246 2.08 -2.81 -25.75
C SER A 246 2.26 -3.56 -27.06
N THR A 247 2.50 -2.81 -28.14
CA THR A 247 2.87 -3.35 -29.44
C THR A 247 4.38 -3.71 -29.52
N ILE A 248 5.19 -3.22 -28.58
CA ILE A 248 6.60 -3.57 -28.47
C ILE A 248 6.71 -4.91 -27.75
N SER A 249 7.46 -5.84 -28.35
CA SER A 249 7.77 -7.11 -27.72
C SER A 249 8.72 -6.88 -26.52
N PRO A 250 8.35 -7.29 -25.30
CA PRO A 250 9.23 -7.15 -24.14
C PRO A 250 10.53 -7.95 -24.26
N TYR A 251 10.61 -8.88 -25.21
CA TYR A 251 11.83 -9.64 -25.49
C TYR A 251 12.88 -8.86 -26.30
N ASP A 252 12.48 -7.78 -26.98
CA ASP A 252 13.38 -6.94 -27.76
C ASP A 252 13.96 -5.78 -26.98
N SER A 253 13.35 -5.45 -25.83
CA SER A 253 13.87 -4.45 -24.90
C SER A 253 14.56 -5.18 -23.74
N ALA A 254 15.76 -4.76 -23.37
CA ALA A 254 16.47 -5.28 -22.18
C ALA A 254 15.81 -4.86 -20.85
N VAL A 255 14.50 -4.63 -20.87
CA VAL A 255 13.68 -4.16 -19.78
C VAL A 255 13.33 -5.33 -18.87
N ARG A 256 13.12 -5.03 -17.59
CA ARG A 256 12.69 -6.01 -16.58
C ARG A 256 11.63 -6.96 -17.16
N GLU A 257 11.76 -8.24 -16.82
CA GLU A 257 10.77 -9.25 -17.22
C GLU A 257 9.41 -8.92 -16.60
N LEU A 258 8.58 -8.19 -17.33
CA LEU A 258 7.21 -7.93 -16.90
C LEU A 258 6.36 -9.17 -17.16
N PRO A 259 5.53 -9.57 -16.20
CA PRO A 259 4.57 -10.63 -16.45
C PRO A 259 3.59 -10.22 -17.53
N LEU A 260 3.51 -11.00 -18.60
CA LEU A 260 2.54 -10.79 -19.70
C LEU A 260 1.15 -11.32 -19.38
N ASN A 261 1.00 -12.06 -18.28
CA ASN A 261 -0.24 -12.69 -17.87
C ASN A 261 -0.95 -11.86 -16.80
N ASN A 262 -2.26 -12.02 -16.70
CA ASN A 262 -3.02 -11.56 -15.56
C ASN A 262 -2.46 -12.20 -14.30
N GLY A 263 -2.38 -11.41 -13.25
CA GLY A 263 -1.80 -11.78 -11.98
C GLY A 263 -2.81 -11.80 -10.84
N PHE A 264 -2.29 -12.03 -9.66
CA PHE A 264 -3.05 -11.98 -8.42
C PHE A 264 -2.13 -11.56 -7.28
N THR A 265 -2.66 -10.82 -6.32
CA THR A 265 -1.91 -10.46 -5.11
C THR A 265 -2.78 -10.54 -3.87
N VAL A 266 -2.15 -10.89 -2.76
CA VAL A 266 -2.69 -10.76 -1.40
C VAL A 266 -1.66 -10.03 -0.58
N LYS A 267 -2.06 -8.96 0.09
CA LYS A 267 -1.20 -8.21 1.01
C LYS A 267 -1.87 -7.97 2.35
N PHE A 268 -1.07 -7.98 3.39
CA PHE A 268 -1.49 -7.54 4.73
C PHE A 268 -0.51 -6.53 5.29
N ASN A 269 -0.99 -5.72 6.24
CA ASN A 269 -0.17 -4.79 7.00
C ASN A 269 -0.58 -4.82 8.48
N VAL A 270 0.43 -4.76 9.34
CA VAL A 270 0.27 -4.57 10.78
C VAL A 270 0.97 -3.26 11.14
N GLY A 271 0.20 -2.28 11.58
CA GLY A 271 0.69 -0.99 12.03
C GLY A 271 0.76 -0.93 13.55
N PHE A 272 1.84 -0.40 14.10
CA PHE A 272 2.00 -0.06 15.50
C PHE A 272 2.23 1.45 15.61
N ASN A 273 1.30 2.14 16.29
CA ASN A 273 1.36 3.58 16.49
C ASN A 273 2.01 3.89 17.84
N PHE A 274 3.03 4.75 17.84
CA PHE A 274 3.60 5.31 19.06
C PHE A 274 3.48 6.83 19.04
N LEU A 275 3.22 7.35 20.20
CA LEU A 275 3.00 8.78 20.42
C LEU A 275 4.30 9.58 20.31
#